data_800afe7bb1d8a637c68bec3e3652c3be
#
_entry.id   800afe7bb1d8a637c68bec3e3652c3be
#
_cell.length_a   1.000
_cell.length_b   1.000
_cell.length_c   1.000
_cell.angle_alpha   90.00
_cell.angle_beta   90.00
_cell.angle_gamma   90.00
#
_symmetry.space_group_name_H-M   'P 1'
#
loop_
_entity.id
_entity.type
_entity.pdbx_description
1 polymer ?
#
loop_
_entity_poly.entity_id
_entity_poly.type
_entity_poly.pdbx_seq_one_letter_code
_entity_poly.pdbx_strand_id
1 'polypeptide(L)'
;ALTGSWVLAPEAAALKVGPAAGNGDWWSNSEDDVTTRSCLFDDHYVFNADGSFQNVQGDQTWLEPWQGSDPEACGAPVAPHDGSNPATWEYDAASGEVTLTGLGAYLGLPKAVNAGELSSDNPPPVPESVTYTATLEGDMMTLVIECGTGVFWTYKLVPAQTAMVSTPFGNDDFRTLVEMMPRDSGPWDWSGYDSISFSYNNTVAQSIENRVHV
;
A
#
# COMPACT_ATOMS: atom_id res chain seq x y z
N ALA A 1 -12.91 2.27 -9.12
CA ALA A 1 -13.15 3.10 -7.93
C ALA A 1 -11.88 3.10 -7.09
N LEU A 2 -11.53 4.23 -6.45
CA LEU A 2 -10.34 4.33 -5.59
C LEU A 2 -10.54 3.68 -4.22
N THR A 3 -11.79 3.59 -3.77
CA THR A 3 -12.14 2.98 -2.47
C THR A 3 -11.62 1.54 -2.38
N GLY A 4 -10.96 1.23 -1.28
CA GLY A 4 -10.34 -0.06 -1.02
C GLY A 4 -8.94 0.08 -0.44
N SER A 5 -8.27 -1.04 -0.26
CA SER A 5 -6.88 -1.11 0.19
C SER A 5 -5.96 -1.37 -1.00
N TRP A 6 -4.90 -0.60 -1.08
CA TRP A 6 -3.90 -0.64 -2.15
C TRP A 6 -2.51 -0.86 -1.59
N VAL A 7 -1.66 -1.54 -2.34
CA VAL A 7 -0.24 -1.73 -2.04
C VAL A 7 0.59 -1.37 -3.28
N LEU A 8 1.87 -1.09 -3.12
CA LEU A 8 2.78 -0.98 -4.25
C LEU A 8 2.80 -2.29 -5.04
N ALA A 9 2.77 -2.21 -6.37
CA ALA A 9 2.89 -3.40 -7.21
C ALA A 9 4.23 -4.08 -6.94
N PRO A 10 4.27 -5.38 -6.56
CA PRO A 10 5.52 -6.06 -6.22
C PRO A 10 6.30 -6.46 -7.49
N GLU A 11 6.73 -5.47 -8.25
CA GLU A 11 7.45 -5.63 -9.52
C GLU A 11 8.49 -4.53 -9.71
N ALA A 12 9.43 -4.74 -10.62
CA ALA A 12 10.38 -3.70 -11.03
C ALA A 12 9.66 -2.49 -11.64
N ALA A 13 10.23 -1.31 -11.44
CA ALA A 13 9.72 -0.02 -11.90
C ALA A 13 8.30 0.35 -11.38
N ALA A 14 7.88 -0.24 -10.26
CA ALA A 14 6.69 0.19 -9.53
C ALA A 14 6.88 1.54 -8.81
N LEU A 15 8.13 1.85 -8.44
CA LEU A 15 8.57 3.17 -7.97
C LEU A 15 9.62 3.69 -8.92
N LYS A 16 9.47 4.92 -9.37
CA LYS A 16 10.46 5.55 -10.22
C LYS A 16 10.42 7.07 -10.11
N VAL A 17 11.57 7.69 -10.37
CA VAL A 17 11.73 9.14 -10.35
C VAL A 17 12.51 9.61 -11.57
N GLY A 18 12.07 10.74 -12.11
CA GLY A 18 12.70 11.34 -13.30
C GLY A 18 12.19 12.75 -13.59
N PRO A 19 12.63 13.35 -14.70
CA PRO A 19 12.32 14.72 -15.08
C PRO A 19 10.91 14.92 -15.64
N ALA A 20 10.12 13.86 -15.78
CA ALA A 20 8.76 13.90 -16.29
C ALA A 20 7.90 12.78 -15.68
N ALA A 21 6.59 12.95 -15.70
CA ALA A 21 5.62 11.94 -15.27
C ALA A 21 5.86 10.59 -15.98
N GLY A 22 5.92 9.51 -15.20
CA GLY A 22 6.16 8.17 -15.71
C GLY A 22 7.61 7.86 -16.13
N ASN A 23 8.51 8.84 -16.06
CA ASN A 23 9.92 8.67 -16.38
C ASN A 23 10.70 8.12 -15.16
N GLY A 24 11.66 7.23 -15.41
CA GLY A 24 12.54 6.62 -14.40
C GLY A 24 14.03 6.82 -14.68
N ASP A 25 14.41 7.85 -15.46
CA ASP A 25 15.79 8.06 -15.90
C ASP A 25 16.76 8.30 -14.75
N TRP A 26 16.30 8.81 -13.61
CA TRP A 26 17.16 9.05 -12.46
C TRP A 26 17.24 7.83 -11.54
N TRP A 27 16.13 7.14 -11.35
CA TRP A 27 16.08 5.89 -10.59
C TRP A 27 14.74 5.18 -10.79
N SER A 28 14.79 3.84 -10.74
CA SER A 28 13.60 3.00 -10.56
C SER A 28 13.98 1.74 -9.79
N ASN A 29 13.05 1.21 -9.01
CA ASN A 29 13.30 -0.02 -8.29
C ASN A 29 13.48 -1.22 -9.22
N SER A 30 14.37 -2.12 -8.84
CA SER A 30 14.59 -3.42 -9.47
C SER A 30 13.72 -4.51 -8.84
N GLU A 31 13.75 -5.74 -9.37
CA GLU A 31 13.15 -6.91 -8.73
C GLU A 31 13.81 -7.22 -7.37
N ASP A 32 15.12 -7.01 -7.25
CA ASP A 32 15.84 -7.21 -5.98
C ASP A 32 15.40 -6.19 -4.92
N ASP A 33 15.06 -4.97 -5.33
CA ASP A 33 14.51 -3.95 -4.43
C ASP A 33 13.15 -4.35 -3.84
N VAL A 34 12.32 -5.08 -4.57
CA VAL A 34 11.04 -5.60 -4.05
C VAL A 34 11.28 -6.50 -2.84
N THR A 35 12.31 -7.35 -2.91
CA THR A 35 12.70 -8.22 -1.79
C THR A 35 13.37 -7.43 -0.66
N THR A 36 14.32 -6.57 -1.00
CA THR A 36 15.11 -5.80 -0.02
C THR A 36 14.23 -4.82 0.75
N ARG A 37 13.25 -4.20 0.08
CA ARG A 37 12.28 -3.23 0.63
C ARG A 37 10.91 -3.87 0.87
N SER A 38 10.83 -5.16 1.18
CA SER A 38 9.56 -5.88 1.33
C SER A 38 8.60 -5.19 2.32
N CYS A 39 9.13 -4.57 3.37
CA CYS A 39 8.38 -3.77 4.33
C CYS A 39 7.75 -2.48 3.77
N LEU A 40 8.12 -2.06 2.55
CA LEU A 40 7.45 -0.97 1.83
C LEU A 40 6.36 -1.52 0.91
N PHE A 41 6.60 -2.71 0.35
CA PHE A 41 5.66 -3.32 -0.60
C PHE A 41 4.48 -4.01 0.09
N ASP A 42 4.54 -4.22 1.41
CA ASP A 42 3.41 -4.69 2.21
C ASP A 42 2.69 -3.57 2.98
N ASP A 43 3.11 -2.30 2.80
CA ASP A 43 2.39 -1.14 3.31
C ASP A 43 1.05 -0.96 2.58
N HIS A 44 -0.01 -0.74 3.34
CA HIS A 44 -1.34 -0.54 2.80
C HIS A 44 -1.75 0.94 2.80
N TYR A 45 -2.34 1.36 1.70
CA TYR A 45 -2.99 2.67 1.51
C TYR A 45 -4.49 2.45 1.46
N VAL A 46 -5.21 2.81 2.54
CA VAL A 46 -6.62 2.46 2.70
C VAL A 46 -7.50 3.69 2.45
N PHE A 47 -8.28 3.63 1.37
CA PHE A 47 -9.26 4.63 0.99
C PHE A 47 -10.65 4.17 1.43
N ASN A 48 -11.16 4.66 2.54
CA ASN A 48 -12.47 4.27 3.06
C ASN A 48 -13.61 4.98 2.33
N ALA A 49 -14.77 4.34 2.26
CA ALA A 49 -15.95 4.88 1.59
C ALA A 49 -16.54 6.12 2.27
N ASP A 50 -16.21 6.35 3.54
CA ASP A 50 -16.60 7.54 4.30
C ASP A 50 -15.69 8.75 4.08
N GLY A 51 -14.67 8.63 3.20
CA GLY A 51 -13.69 9.67 2.90
C GLY A 51 -12.49 9.68 3.86
N SER A 52 -12.43 8.79 4.85
CA SER A 52 -11.22 8.66 5.66
C SER A 52 -10.12 7.92 4.91
N PHE A 53 -8.87 8.23 5.24
CA PHE A 53 -7.67 7.62 4.67
C PHE A 53 -6.76 7.10 5.78
N GLN A 54 -6.05 6.00 5.52
CA GLN A 54 -5.08 5.42 6.46
C GLN A 54 -3.85 4.91 5.74
N ASN A 55 -2.67 5.22 6.28
CA ASN A 55 -1.44 4.47 6.05
C ASN A 55 -1.37 3.34 7.09
N VAL A 56 -1.32 2.08 6.64
CA VAL A 56 -1.21 0.89 7.51
C VAL A 56 0.09 0.18 7.16
N GLN A 57 1.09 0.33 8.02
CA GLN A 57 2.49 -0.03 7.75
C GLN A 57 2.96 -1.27 8.53
N GLY A 58 2.06 -1.89 9.32
CA GLY A 58 2.45 -3.00 10.19
C GLY A 58 3.53 -2.60 11.21
N ASP A 59 4.41 -3.55 11.52
CA ASP A 59 5.50 -3.35 12.48
C ASP A 59 6.70 -2.60 11.87
N GLN A 60 6.85 -2.62 10.55
CA GLN A 60 7.99 -2.03 9.83
C GLN A 60 7.55 -1.42 8.51
N THR A 61 8.25 -0.35 8.11
CA THR A 61 8.21 0.25 6.78
C THR A 61 9.63 0.59 6.35
N TRP A 62 9.83 1.02 5.10
CA TRP A 62 11.13 1.48 4.62
C TRP A 62 11.46 2.86 5.16
N LEU A 63 12.60 2.96 5.83
CA LEU A 63 13.11 4.21 6.41
C LEU A 63 14.35 4.68 5.68
N GLU A 64 14.44 5.99 5.48
CA GLU A 64 15.55 6.70 4.85
C GLU A 64 16.34 7.54 5.88
N PRO A 65 17.55 8.05 5.55
CA PRO A 65 18.40 8.80 6.49
C PRO A 65 17.71 10.00 7.14
N TRP A 66 16.83 10.71 6.41
CA TRP A 66 16.09 11.84 6.95
C TRP A 66 15.07 11.43 8.04
N GLN A 67 14.70 10.16 8.08
CA GLN A 67 13.86 9.55 9.13
C GLN A 67 14.67 8.91 10.25
N GLY A 68 16.00 8.98 10.18
CA GLY A 68 16.92 8.48 11.20
C GLY A 68 17.47 7.07 10.96
N SER A 69 17.30 6.50 9.76
CA SER A 69 17.87 5.20 9.37
C SER A 69 18.99 5.37 8.36
N ASP A 70 20.25 5.32 8.81
CA ASP A 70 21.44 5.36 7.96
C ASP A 70 22.32 4.13 8.24
N PRO A 71 22.45 3.19 7.27
CA PRO A 71 21.84 3.18 5.93
C PRO A 71 20.32 2.97 5.94
N GLU A 72 19.69 3.23 4.79
CA GLU A 72 18.27 2.93 4.57
C GLU A 72 17.95 1.47 4.92
N ALA A 73 16.86 1.22 5.65
CA ALA A 73 16.46 -0.11 6.07
C ALA A 73 14.98 -0.18 6.48
N CYS A 74 14.44 -1.40 6.57
CA CYS A 74 13.17 -1.64 7.24
C CYS A 74 13.28 -1.32 8.73
N GLY A 75 12.31 -0.57 9.25
CA GLY A 75 12.24 -0.19 10.66
C GLY A 75 10.84 0.24 11.08
N ALA A 76 10.64 0.42 12.39
CA ALA A 76 9.36 0.88 12.92
C ALA A 76 8.97 2.24 12.31
N PRO A 77 7.69 2.41 11.90
CA PRO A 77 7.22 3.66 11.34
C PRO A 77 7.53 4.87 12.23
N VAL A 78 7.87 6.01 11.61
CA VAL A 78 8.31 7.23 12.31
C VAL A 78 7.31 8.36 12.10
N ALA A 79 6.85 8.96 13.21
CA ALA A 79 5.96 10.11 13.15
C ALA A 79 6.58 11.29 12.38
N PRO A 80 5.76 12.06 11.64
CA PRO A 80 4.31 11.99 11.53
C PRO A 80 3.81 10.99 10.47
N HIS A 81 4.70 10.21 9.82
CA HIS A 81 4.39 9.30 8.71
C HIS A 81 4.11 7.86 9.18
N ASP A 82 3.74 7.68 10.42
CA ASP A 82 3.46 6.39 11.08
C ASP A 82 1.98 5.98 11.06
N GLY A 83 1.15 6.72 10.30
CA GLY A 83 -0.29 6.45 10.20
C GLY A 83 -1.10 6.80 11.46
N SER A 84 -0.50 7.39 12.48
CA SER A 84 -1.18 7.72 13.76
C SER A 84 -2.10 8.93 13.68
N ASN A 85 -1.87 9.82 12.70
CA ASN A 85 -2.69 11.01 12.52
C ASN A 85 -3.95 10.70 11.68
N PRO A 86 -5.11 11.30 12.01
CA PRO A 86 -6.29 11.17 11.18
C PRO A 86 -6.07 11.83 9.83
N ALA A 87 -6.53 11.17 8.75
CA ALA A 87 -6.45 11.68 7.41
C ALA A 87 -7.73 11.42 6.63
N THR A 88 -7.94 12.23 5.59
CA THR A 88 -9.04 12.11 4.63
C THR A 88 -8.51 12.11 3.21
N TRP A 89 -9.33 11.66 2.26
CA TRP A 89 -9.03 11.70 0.85
C TRP A 89 -10.18 12.26 0.04
N GLU A 90 -9.83 12.94 -1.04
CA GLU A 90 -10.76 13.43 -2.05
C GLU A 90 -10.24 13.09 -3.44
N TYR A 91 -11.16 12.83 -4.38
CA TYR A 91 -10.83 12.57 -5.77
C TYR A 91 -11.63 13.49 -6.69
N ASP A 92 -10.93 14.28 -7.49
CA ASP A 92 -11.53 15.05 -8.56
C ASP A 92 -11.45 14.27 -9.88
N ALA A 93 -12.58 13.75 -10.33
CA ALA A 93 -12.66 12.99 -11.56
C ALA A 93 -12.44 13.83 -12.84
N ALA A 94 -12.53 15.16 -12.75
CA ALA A 94 -12.30 16.03 -13.89
C ALA A 94 -10.81 16.27 -14.15
N SER A 95 -10.00 16.42 -13.09
CA SER A 95 -8.54 16.57 -13.18
C SER A 95 -7.80 15.25 -13.05
N GLY A 96 -8.43 14.22 -12.46
CA GLY A 96 -7.77 12.95 -12.08
C GLY A 96 -6.93 13.10 -10.81
N GLU A 97 -7.14 14.15 -10.03
CA GLU A 97 -6.34 14.41 -8.83
C GLU A 97 -6.90 13.69 -7.60
N VAL A 98 -6.00 13.09 -6.84
CA VAL A 98 -6.25 12.56 -5.50
C VAL A 98 -5.52 13.44 -4.50
N THR A 99 -6.26 14.01 -3.57
CA THR A 99 -5.70 14.82 -2.48
C THR A 99 -5.89 14.10 -1.15
N LEU A 100 -4.79 13.89 -0.44
CA LEU A 100 -4.80 13.45 0.95
C LEU A 100 -4.67 14.68 1.86
N THR A 101 -5.50 14.76 2.89
CA THR A 101 -5.45 15.81 3.91
C THR A 101 -5.27 15.15 5.28
N GLY A 102 -4.19 15.49 5.96
CA GLY A 102 -3.79 14.96 7.26
C GLY A 102 -2.26 14.96 7.37
N LEU A 103 -1.75 15.40 8.52
CA LEU A 103 -0.31 15.50 8.74
C LEU A 103 0.35 14.12 8.62
N GLY A 104 1.27 13.99 7.66
CA GLY A 104 2.02 12.76 7.44
C GLY A 104 1.32 11.71 6.60
N ALA A 105 0.12 11.98 6.04
CA ALA A 105 -0.53 11.10 5.07
C ALA A 105 0.20 11.12 3.72
N TYR A 106 0.40 9.97 3.09
CA TYR A 106 1.13 9.86 1.82
C TYR A 106 0.75 8.60 1.03
N LEU A 107 1.15 8.58 -0.25
CA LEU A 107 1.13 7.40 -1.13
C LEU A 107 2.54 7.16 -1.68
N GLY A 108 2.98 5.92 -1.72
CA GLY A 108 4.32 5.54 -2.15
C GLY A 108 5.39 5.88 -1.11
N LEU A 109 6.18 6.92 -1.33
CA LEU A 109 7.24 7.34 -0.40
C LEU A 109 6.85 8.61 0.36
N PRO A 110 7.01 8.65 1.70
CA PRO A 110 6.63 9.82 2.50
C PRO A 110 7.45 11.07 2.21
N LYS A 111 8.64 10.93 1.60
CA LYS A 111 9.47 12.07 1.22
C LYS A 111 8.91 12.88 0.06
N ALA A 112 8.11 12.28 -0.81
CA ALA A 112 7.62 12.96 -2.00
C ALA A 112 6.40 13.83 -1.66
N VAL A 113 6.63 15.14 -1.51
CA VAL A 113 5.56 16.13 -1.30
C VAL A 113 5.62 17.21 -2.37
N ASN A 114 4.50 17.90 -2.64
CA ASN A 114 4.41 18.84 -3.77
C ASN A 114 5.41 20.02 -3.68
N ALA A 115 5.85 20.39 -2.47
CA ALA A 115 6.83 21.46 -2.26
C ALA A 115 8.31 21.04 -2.49
N GLY A 116 8.57 19.75 -2.71
CA GLY A 116 9.92 19.18 -2.87
C GLY A 116 10.07 17.87 -2.13
N GLU A 117 11.28 17.33 -2.03
CA GLU A 117 11.54 16.13 -1.24
C GLU A 117 11.87 16.48 0.21
N LEU A 118 11.29 15.74 1.15
CA LEU A 118 11.75 15.73 2.53
C LEU A 118 13.14 15.08 2.57
N SER A 119 14.09 15.75 3.15
CA SER A 119 15.50 15.31 3.19
C SER A 119 16.17 15.77 4.46
N SER A 120 17.40 15.31 4.71
CA SER A 120 18.22 15.79 5.83
C SER A 120 18.74 17.22 5.62
N ASP A 121 18.80 17.67 4.35
CA ASP A 121 19.36 18.97 3.97
C ASP A 121 18.24 19.94 3.58
N ASN A 122 17.89 20.84 4.51
CA ASN A 122 16.92 21.93 4.29
C ASN A 122 15.57 21.45 3.68
N PRO A 123 14.89 20.50 4.31
CA PRO A 123 13.61 19.99 3.79
C PRO A 123 12.52 21.06 3.87
N PRO A 124 11.53 20.98 2.97
CA PRO A 124 10.30 21.72 3.19
C PRO A 124 9.59 21.21 4.46
N PRO A 125 8.73 22.01 5.10
CA PRO A 125 7.93 21.51 6.21
C PRO A 125 7.02 20.37 5.72
N VAL A 126 6.76 19.40 6.60
CA VAL A 126 5.76 18.34 6.32
C VAL A 126 4.40 19.00 6.09
N PRO A 127 3.78 18.83 4.91
CA PRO A 127 2.53 19.50 4.59
C PRO A 127 1.34 18.82 5.26
N GLU A 128 0.27 19.59 5.47
CA GLU A 128 -1.05 19.08 5.88
C GLU A 128 -1.81 18.41 4.75
N SER A 129 -1.36 18.57 3.51
CA SER A 129 -2.03 18.02 2.32
C SER A 129 -1.02 17.70 1.23
N VAL A 130 -1.24 16.57 0.55
CA VAL A 130 -0.44 16.13 -0.60
C VAL A 130 -1.38 15.72 -1.74
N THR A 131 -1.10 16.18 -2.97
CA THR A 131 -1.91 15.93 -4.15
C THR A 131 -1.13 15.12 -5.19
N TYR A 132 -1.77 14.10 -5.73
CA TYR A 132 -1.27 13.22 -6.77
C TYR A 132 -2.20 13.24 -7.98
N THR A 133 -1.66 13.04 -9.18
CA THR A 133 -2.49 12.66 -10.34
C THR A 133 -2.62 11.14 -10.36
N ALA A 134 -3.84 10.64 -10.42
CA ALA A 134 -4.15 9.21 -10.43
C ALA A 134 -4.75 8.78 -11.76
N THR A 135 -4.25 7.69 -12.33
CA THR A 135 -4.81 7.02 -13.49
C THR A 135 -5.16 5.59 -13.13
N LEU A 136 -6.40 5.18 -13.41
CA LEU A 136 -6.87 3.81 -13.16
C LEU A 136 -6.98 3.06 -14.50
N GLU A 137 -6.31 1.91 -14.61
CA GLU A 137 -6.37 1.01 -15.76
C GLU A 137 -6.62 -0.42 -15.28
N GLY A 138 -7.88 -0.88 -15.39
CA GLY A 138 -8.30 -2.14 -14.80
C GLY A 138 -8.16 -2.10 -13.27
N ASP A 139 -7.39 -3.04 -12.73
CA ASP A 139 -7.11 -3.15 -11.30
C ASP A 139 -5.78 -2.46 -10.90
N MET A 140 -5.21 -1.65 -11.79
CA MET A 140 -3.96 -0.94 -11.52
C MET A 140 -4.21 0.55 -11.38
N MET A 141 -3.58 1.18 -10.39
CA MET A 141 -3.55 2.62 -10.20
C MET A 141 -2.12 3.14 -10.38
N THR A 142 -1.94 4.05 -11.32
CA THR A 142 -0.69 4.80 -11.47
C THR A 142 -0.87 6.17 -10.82
N LEU A 143 0.01 6.50 -9.88
CA LEU A 143 0.06 7.79 -9.21
C LEU A 143 1.29 8.56 -9.67
N VAL A 144 1.13 9.85 -9.90
CA VAL A 144 2.24 10.77 -10.19
C VAL A 144 2.16 11.95 -9.24
N ILE A 145 3.29 12.33 -8.67
CA ILE A 145 3.45 13.56 -7.92
C ILE A 145 4.61 14.36 -8.49
N GLU A 146 4.38 15.64 -8.81
CA GLU A 146 5.46 16.59 -9.03
C GLU A 146 5.95 17.08 -7.66
N CYS A 147 7.19 16.68 -7.35
CA CYS A 147 7.86 16.90 -6.09
C CYS A 147 8.83 18.08 -6.23
N GLY A 148 8.29 19.29 -6.16
CA GLY A 148 9.02 20.48 -6.61
C GLY A 148 9.09 20.55 -8.14
N THR A 149 9.77 21.59 -8.67
CA THR A 149 9.77 21.85 -10.12
C THR A 149 10.60 20.80 -10.87
N GLY A 150 9.95 20.05 -11.76
CA GLY A 150 10.62 19.15 -12.70
C GLY A 150 11.11 17.82 -12.07
N VAL A 151 10.67 17.50 -10.87
CA VAL A 151 10.93 16.20 -10.21
C VAL A 151 9.64 15.42 -10.12
N PHE A 152 9.54 14.28 -10.78
CA PHE A 152 8.32 13.48 -10.81
C PHE A 152 8.57 12.11 -10.23
N TRP A 153 7.90 11.81 -9.10
CA TRP A 153 7.76 10.45 -8.61
C TRP A 153 6.53 9.80 -9.25
N THR A 154 6.69 8.56 -9.63
CA THR A 154 5.60 7.73 -10.17
C THR A 154 5.54 6.44 -9.40
N TYR A 155 4.34 6.08 -8.95
CA TYR A 155 4.06 4.86 -8.22
C TYR A 155 3.01 4.03 -8.95
N LYS A 156 3.23 2.72 -9.00
CA LYS A 156 2.25 1.77 -9.48
C LYS A 156 1.68 1.00 -8.28
N LEU A 157 0.36 1.07 -8.12
CA LEU A 157 -0.34 0.36 -7.06
C LEU A 157 -1.31 -0.65 -7.63
N VAL A 158 -1.49 -1.73 -6.88
CA VAL A 158 -2.48 -2.77 -7.14
C VAL A 158 -3.37 -2.94 -5.91
N PRO A 159 -4.62 -3.45 -6.06
CA PRO A 159 -5.44 -3.78 -4.91
C PRO A 159 -4.68 -4.73 -3.98
N ALA A 160 -4.66 -4.43 -2.70
CA ALA A 160 -4.13 -5.34 -1.72
C ALA A 160 -4.92 -6.65 -1.84
N GLN A 161 -4.24 -7.69 -2.29
CA GLN A 161 -4.87 -9.00 -2.35
C GLN A 161 -5.11 -9.44 -0.92
N THR A 162 -6.36 -9.67 -0.57
CA THR A 162 -6.67 -10.51 0.58
C THR A 162 -5.90 -11.81 0.35
N ALA A 163 -5.01 -12.15 1.26
CA ALA A 163 -4.12 -13.29 1.10
C ALA A 163 -4.95 -14.53 0.72
N MET A 164 -4.90 -14.90 -0.56
CA MET A 164 -5.45 -16.18 -0.97
C MET A 164 -4.47 -17.23 -0.50
N VAL A 165 -4.70 -17.80 0.66
CA VAL A 165 -3.95 -18.95 1.13
C VAL A 165 -4.34 -20.14 0.25
N SER A 166 -3.52 -20.39 -0.78
CA SER A 166 -3.62 -21.63 -1.55
C SER A 166 -2.87 -22.71 -0.76
N THR A 167 -3.59 -23.52 -0.01
CA THR A 167 -3.05 -24.75 0.55
C THR A 167 -3.29 -25.88 -0.45
N PRO A 168 -2.22 -26.49 -1.01
CA PRO A 168 -2.39 -27.73 -1.77
C PRO A 168 -2.89 -28.83 -0.83
N PHE A 169 -4.08 -29.37 -1.09
CA PHE A 169 -4.58 -30.53 -0.38
C PHE A 169 -3.75 -31.75 -0.80
N GLY A 170 -3.03 -32.36 0.16
CA GLY A 170 -2.43 -33.69 -0.04
C GLY A 170 -3.53 -34.77 -0.11
N ASN A 171 -3.26 -35.84 -0.86
CA ASN A 171 -4.25 -36.93 -1.08
C ASN A 171 -4.69 -37.65 0.21
N ASP A 172 -3.99 -37.47 1.32
CA ASP A 172 -4.21 -38.21 2.56
C ASP A 172 -4.62 -37.32 3.75
N ASP A 173 -4.77 -36.00 3.55
CA ASP A 173 -5.10 -35.09 4.64
C ASP A 173 -6.51 -34.52 4.49
N PHE A 174 -7.47 -35.15 5.18
CA PHE A 174 -8.87 -34.72 5.20
C PHE A 174 -9.14 -33.51 6.11
N ARG A 175 -8.10 -32.91 6.68
CA ARG A 175 -8.20 -31.77 7.61
C ARG A 175 -7.14 -30.73 7.31
N THR A 176 -7.30 -30.02 6.22
CA THR A 176 -6.51 -28.78 6.05
C THR A 176 -7.22 -27.66 6.79
N LEU A 177 -6.67 -27.23 7.91
CA LEU A 177 -7.07 -26.02 8.59
C LEU A 177 -6.46 -24.84 7.85
N VAL A 178 -7.26 -24.07 7.16
CA VAL A 178 -6.84 -22.79 6.58
C VAL A 178 -6.92 -21.75 7.69
N GLU A 179 -5.78 -21.42 8.29
CA GLU A 179 -5.67 -20.30 9.21
C GLU A 179 -5.58 -19.02 8.37
N MET A 180 -6.69 -18.31 8.21
CA MET A 180 -6.78 -17.05 7.45
C MET A 180 -6.46 -15.81 8.31
N MET A 181 -5.95 -16.02 9.52
CA MET A 181 -5.64 -14.95 10.46
C MET A 181 -4.14 -14.78 10.62
N PRO A 182 -3.63 -13.53 10.64
CA PRO A 182 -2.28 -13.27 11.12
C PRO A 182 -2.15 -13.81 12.55
N ARG A 183 -1.12 -14.58 12.84
CA ARG A 183 -0.93 -15.25 14.13
C ARG A 183 -0.87 -14.33 15.35
N ASP A 184 -0.60 -13.05 15.14
CA ASP A 184 -0.29 -12.08 16.21
C ASP A 184 -1.39 -11.05 16.43
N SER A 185 -2.49 -11.08 15.68
CA SER A 185 -3.65 -10.23 15.93
C SER A 185 -4.58 -10.92 16.92
N GLY A 186 -4.89 -10.28 18.04
CA GLY A 186 -5.82 -10.77 19.04
C GLY A 186 -7.21 -11.13 18.50
N PRO A 187 -8.19 -11.41 19.35
CA PRO A 187 -9.50 -11.86 18.90
C PRO A 187 -10.11 -10.86 17.91
N TRP A 188 -10.44 -11.35 16.73
CA TRP A 188 -11.06 -10.54 15.66
C TRP A 188 -12.50 -10.21 16.05
N ASP A 189 -12.85 -8.95 15.99
CA ASP A 189 -14.23 -8.50 16.16
C ASP A 189 -14.95 -8.51 14.81
N TRP A 190 -15.81 -9.49 14.63
CA TRP A 190 -16.63 -9.65 13.41
C TRP A 190 -18.00 -8.97 13.54
N SER A 191 -18.28 -8.27 14.64
CA SER A 191 -19.61 -7.69 14.93
C SER A 191 -20.07 -6.63 13.93
N GLY A 192 -19.14 -6.06 13.13
CA GLY A 192 -19.44 -5.08 12.09
C GLY A 192 -19.70 -5.67 10.69
N TYR A 193 -19.69 -7.01 10.53
CA TYR A 193 -19.83 -7.66 9.22
C TYR A 193 -21.08 -8.52 9.17
N ASP A 194 -21.88 -8.35 8.11
CA ASP A 194 -23.11 -9.12 7.89
C ASP A 194 -22.84 -10.52 7.32
N SER A 195 -21.69 -10.75 6.70
CA SER A 195 -21.33 -12.03 6.08
C SER A 195 -19.83 -12.20 5.88
N ILE A 196 -19.38 -13.45 5.88
CA ILE A 196 -18.06 -13.87 5.43
C ILE A 196 -18.23 -14.60 4.11
N SER A 197 -17.55 -14.15 3.05
CA SER A 197 -17.56 -14.80 1.74
C SER A 197 -16.19 -15.36 1.41
N PHE A 198 -16.16 -16.58 0.88
CA PHE A 198 -14.95 -17.16 0.31
C PHE A 198 -15.28 -17.89 -0.98
N SER A 199 -14.30 -17.92 -1.89
CA SER A 199 -14.37 -18.68 -3.12
C SER A 199 -13.37 -19.83 -3.08
N TYR A 200 -13.74 -21.00 -3.55
CA TYR A 200 -12.83 -22.11 -3.72
C TYR A 200 -12.94 -22.69 -5.13
N ASN A 201 -11.83 -23.20 -5.64
CA ASN A 201 -11.80 -23.89 -6.92
C ASN A 201 -11.57 -25.38 -6.67
N ASN A 202 -12.57 -26.18 -6.97
CA ASN A 202 -12.47 -27.64 -6.88
C ASN A 202 -12.16 -28.20 -8.27
N THR A 203 -10.92 -28.65 -8.45
CA THR A 203 -10.48 -29.28 -9.70
C THR A 203 -10.70 -30.81 -9.73
N VAL A 204 -11.21 -31.37 -8.65
CA VAL A 204 -11.48 -32.81 -8.53
C VAL A 204 -13.00 -33.05 -8.54
N ALA A 205 -13.47 -33.94 -9.39
CA ALA A 205 -14.89 -34.28 -9.53
C ALA A 205 -15.42 -35.13 -8.35
N GLN A 206 -15.22 -34.68 -7.12
CA GLN A 206 -15.73 -35.32 -5.91
C GLN A 206 -16.56 -34.33 -5.10
N SER A 207 -17.60 -34.86 -4.43
CA SER A 207 -18.44 -34.07 -3.52
C SER A 207 -17.62 -33.69 -2.27
N ILE A 208 -17.48 -32.39 -2.03
CA ILE A 208 -16.80 -31.85 -0.83
C ILE A 208 -17.87 -31.25 0.07
N GLU A 209 -17.94 -31.70 1.30
CA GLU A 209 -18.80 -31.12 2.31
C GLU A 209 -18.06 -29.94 2.97
N ASN A 210 -18.55 -28.71 2.73
CA ASN A 210 -17.95 -27.50 3.31
C ASN A 210 -18.68 -27.15 4.60
N ARG A 211 -17.93 -27.00 5.69
CA ARG A 211 -18.46 -26.50 6.96
C ARG A 211 -17.73 -25.23 7.35
N VAL A 212 -18.47 -24.15 7.53
CA VAL A 212 -17.99 -22.91 8.12
C VAL A 212 -18.41 -22.92 9.58
N HIS A 213 -17.46 -22.82 10.49
CA HIS A 213 -17.69 -22.55 11.90
C HIS A 213 -17.32 -21.09 12.17
N VAL A 214 -18.30 -20.29 12.55
CA VAL A 214 -18.14 -18.89 13.00
C VAL A 214 -18.18 -18.87 14.50
#